data_e188c216dc986f0990f3d014d4113bf6
#
_entry.id   e188c216dc986f0990f3d014d4113bf6
#
_cell.length_a   1.000
_cell.length_b   1.000
_cell.length_c   1.000
_cell.angle_alpha   90.00
_cell.angle_beta   90.00
_cell.angle_gamma   90.00
#
_symmetry.space_group_name_H-M   'P 1'
#
loop_
_entity.id
_entity.type
_entity.pdbx_description
1 polymer ?
#
loop_
_entity_poly.entity_id
_entity_poly.type
_entity_poly.pdbx_seq_one_letter_code
_entity_poly.pdbx_strand_id
1 'polypeptide(L)'
;MELYDLGKGIIAFTTDRTQGRDMDKIRETIIGHYPVLQGRIKNGLYPHQTHTDNVFHITEEFLALPEEERKASLEGIDAIISNVEDFIFGISTADCIPVIVYDPVHHAAAAIHAGWKGTVKRIVEKSLKKMQETFETNPAECVAAIGPGISLESFEVGDEVGEAFTNEGFEIEDVSSRMPRMNVPQPTDEKRLHLDLKEINRRQLLSLGVTAQNIEVSPIDTYTDERFFSARREQKGNIKCGRILSGFIIRNPQM
;
A
#
# COMPACT_ATOMS: atom_id res chain seq x y z
N MET A 1 4.33 1.79 -14.66
CA MET A 1 3.20 1.37 -13.79
C MET A 1 3.22 -0.13 -13.65
N GLU A 2 3.16 -0.67 -12.45
CA GLU A 2 2.94 -2.11 -12.17
C GLU A 2 1.43 -2.35 -12.10
N LEU A 3 0.94 -3.46 -12.66
CA LEU A 3 -0.46 -3.89 -12.59
C LEU A 3 -0.51 -5.26 -11.91
N TYR A 4 -1.51 -5.49 -11.06
CA TYR A 4 -1.69 -6.74 -10.31
C TYR A 4 -2.92 -7.48 -10.82
N ASP A 5 -2.81 -8.80 -10.96
CA ASP A 5 -3.96 -9.65 -11.35
C ASP A 5 -4.73 -10.09 -10.11
N LEU A 6 -5.66 -9.26 -9.67
CA LEU A 6 -6.57 -9.56 -8.56
C LEU A 6 -7.96 -10.00 -9.04
N GLY A 7 -8.10 -10.35 -10.32
CA GLY A 7 -9.35 -10.82 -10.92
C GLY A 7 -10.09 -9.76 -11.76
N LYS A 8 -11.23 -10.16 -12.33
CA LYS A 8 -11.92 -9.38 -13.38
C LYS A 8 -12.62 -8.10 -12.89
N GLY A 9 -13.03 -8.04 -11.65
CA GLY A 9 -13.82 -6.93 -11.08
C GLY A 9 -12.99 -5.73 -10.60
N ILE A 10 -11.67 -5.76 -10.77
CA ILE A 10 -10.77 -4.73 -10.25
C ILE A 10 -9.62 -4.45 -11.23
N ILE A 11 -9.12 -3.24 -11.22
CA ILE A 11 -7.78 -2.88 -11.70
C ILE A 11 -6.99 -2.44 -10.47
N ALA A 12 -5.97 -3.18 -10.11
CA ALA A 12 -5.05 -2.85 -9.02
C ALA A 12 -3.69 -2.46 -9.61
N PHE A 13 -3.08 -1.39 -9.10
CA PHE A 13 -1.88 -0.83 -9.71
C PHE A 13 -0.95 -0.14 -8.70
N THR A 14 0.31 -0.01 -9.08
CA THR A 14 1.27 0.94 -8.50
C THR A 14 1.92 1.76 -9.61
N THR A 15 1.90 3.08 -9.47
CA THR A 15 2.57 3.99 -10.41
C THR A 15 4.09 3.95 -10.22
N ASP A 16 4.82 4.45 -11.21
CA ASP A 16 6.25 4.73 -11.09
C ASP A 16 6.52 6.26 -11.09
N ARG A 17 7.77 6.66 -11.21
CA ARG A 17 8.15 8.08 -11.23
C ARG A 17 7.54 8.87 -12.39
N THR A 18 7.16 8.22 -13.48
CA THR A 18 6.63 8.89 -14.67
C THR A 18 5.22 9.42 -14.45
N GLN A 19 4.40 8.68 -13.69
CA GLN A 19 3.06 9.11 -13.29
C GLN A 19 3.09 9.79 -11.91
N GLY A 20 3.87 9.27 -10.95
CA GLY A 20 3.84 9.73 -9.56
C GLY A 20 2.43 9.65 -8.98
N ARG A 21 1.88 10.80 -8.57
CA ARG A 21 0.49 10.96 -8.09
C ARG A 21 -0.36 11.84 -9.00
N ASP A 22 0.07 12.05 -10.23
CA ASP A 22 -0.63 12.84 -11.24
C ASP A 22 -1.83 12.03 -11.76
N MET A 23 -3.04 12.41 -11.35
CA MET A 23 -4.27 11.67 -11.65
C MET A 23 -4.58 11.63 -13.14
N ASP A 24 -4.21 12.65 -13.90
CA ASP A 24 -4.45 12.66 -15.34
C ASP A 24 -3.53 11.67 -16.05
N LYS A 25 -2.24 11.65 -15.71
CA LYS A 25 -1.30 10.66 -16.23
C LYS A 25 -1.66 9.24 -15.83
N ILE A 26 -2.13 9.04 -14.59
CA ILE A 26 -2.59 7.73 -14.10
C ILE A 26 -3.77 7.27 -14.93
N ARG A 27 -4.77 8.13 -15.11
CA ARG A 27 -5.97 7.84 -15.91
C ARG A 27 -5.61 7.51 -17.36
N GLU A 28 -4.79 8.32 -17.99
CA GLU A 28 -4.32 8.09 -19.36
C GLU A 28 -3.60 6.75 -19.51
N THR A 29 -2.71 6.43 -18.56
CA THR A 29 -1.98 5.16 -18.56
C THR A 29 -2.94 3.98 -18.42
N ILE A 30 -3.92 4.06 -17.48
CA ILE A 30 -4.90 3.00 -17.27
C ILE A 30 -5.79 2.82 -18.51
N ILE A 31 -6.26 3.91 -19.12
CA ILE A 31 -7.05 3.86 -20.37
C ILE A 31 -6.22 3.25 -21.52
N GLY A 32 -4.92 3.52 -21.57
CA GLY A 32 -4.01 2.90 -22.54
C GLY A 32 -3.96 1.38 -22.43
N HIS A 33 -4.02 0.83 -21.21
CA HIS A 33 -4.12 -0.62 -20.95
C HIS A 33 -5.54 -1.17 -21.11
N TYR A 34 -6.55 -0.36 -20.77
CA TYR A 34 -7.97 -0.75 -20.75
C TYR A 34 -8.83 0.28 -21.50
N PRO A 35 -8.80 0.31 -22.85
CA PRO A 35 -9.50 1.33 -23.66
C PRO A 35 -11.02 1.38 -23.43
N VAL A 36 -11.63 0.27 -22.98
CA VAL A 36 -13.05 0.18 -22.62
C VAL A 36 -13.46 1.14 -21.49
N LEU A 37 -12.49 1.65 -20.74
CA LEU A 37 -12.71 2.59 -19.62
C LEU A 37 -12.72 4.06 -20.04
N GLN A 38 -12.49 4.36 -21.31
CA GLN A 38 -12.48 5.74 -21.79
C GLN A 38 -13.86 6.40 -21.55
N GLY A 39 -13.81 7.58 -20.90
CA GLY A 39 -15.02 8.34 -20.54
C GLY A 39 -15.77 7.80 -19.31
N ARG A 40 -15.30 6.73 -18.67
CA ARG A 40 -15.93 6.09 -17.50
C ARG A 40 -15.23 6.41 -16.20
N ILE A 41 -13.89 6.35 -16.19
CA ILE A 41 -13.10 6.60 -14.98
C ILE A 41 -13.35 8.02 -14.48
N LYS A 42 -13.91 8.11 -13.29
CA LYS A 42 -14.12 9.34 -12.55
C LYS A 42 -12.81 9.84 -11.91
N ASN A 43 -12.85 10.97 -11.25
CA ASN A 43 -11.69 11.55 -10.57
C ASN A 43 -11.07 10.59 -9.54
N GLY A 44 -9.80 10.81 -9.22
CA GLY A 44 -9.09 10.02 -8.23
C GLY A 44 -9.04 10.69 -6.85
N LEU A 45 -8.85 9.87 -5.82
CA LEU A 45 -8.76 10.29 -4.42
C LEU A 45 -7.69 9.48 -3.69
N TYR A 46 -6.92 10.16 -2.86
CA TYR A 46 -6.02 9.55 -1.87
C TYR A 46 -5.97 10.42 -0.60
N PRO A 47 -5.81 9.82 0.60
CA PRO A 47 -5.79 10.53 1.86
C PRO A 47 -4.48 11.29 2.11
N HIS A 48 -4.47 12.18 3.09
CA HIS A 48 -3.26 12.75 3.66
C HIS A 48 -2.75 11.86 4.82
N GLN A 49 -1.84 10.94 4.48
CA GLN A 49 -1.30 9.92 5.37
C GLN A 49 -0.26 10.50 6.33
N THR A 50 -0.34 10.13 7.60
CA THR A 50 0.57 10.57 8.66
C THR A 50 1.15 9.41 9.47
N HIS A 51 1.18 8.21 8.90
CA HIS A 51 1.66 6.96 9.50
C HIS A 51 0.85 6.55 10.74
N THR A 52 -0.47 6.69 10.64
CA THR A 52 -1.44 6.20 11.61
C THR A 52 -1.86 4.75 11.31
N ASP A 53 -2.90 4.30 11.95
CA ASP A 53 -3.59 3.04 11.71
C ASP A 53 -5.09 3.28 11.42
N ASN A 54 -5.43 4.51 11.05
CA ASN A 54 -6.80 4.92 10.76
C ASN A 54 -7.23 4.40 9.38
N VAL A 55 -8.41 3.77 9.34
CA VAL A 55 -9.05 3.23 8.14
C VAL A 55 -10.33 3.99 7.86
N PHE A 56 -10.49 4.54 6.66
CA PHE A 56 -11.67 5.31 6.26
C PHE A 56 -12.49 4.55 5.20
N HIS A 57 -13.81 4.53 5.37
CA HIS A 57 -14.75 4.00 4.38
C HIS A 57 -15.21 5.11 3.45
N ILE A 58 -14.89 5.00 2.17
CA ILE A 58 -15.33 5.94 1.14
C ILE A 58 -16.60 5.42 0.50
N THR A 59 -17.67 6.22 0.58
CA THR A 59 -18.98 5.95 -0.03
C THR A 59 -19.30 6.96 -1.13
N GLU A 60 -20.37 6.73 -1.90
CA GLU A 60 -20.83 7.71 -2.90
C GLU A 60 -21.31 9.01 -2.25
N GLU A 61 -21.95 8.93 -1.07
CA GLU A 61 -22.37 10.12 -0.30
C GLU A 61 -21.16 10.95 0.13
N PHE A 62 -20.07 10.29 0.58
CA PHE A 62 -18.83 10.98 0.90
C PHE A 62 -18.23 11.67 -0.34
N LEU A 63 -18.26 11.02 -1.49
CA LEU A 63 -17.74 11.59 -2.74
C LEU A 63 -18.58 12.80 -3.23
N ALA A 64 -19.84 12.89 -2.84
CA ALA A 64 -20.72 14.02 -3.15
C ALA A 64 -20.48 15.25 -2.25
N LEU A 65 -19.74 15.11 -1.16
CA LEU A 65 -19.41 16.23 -0.26
C LEU A 65 -18.51 17.27 -0.97
N PRO A 66 -18.52 18.53 -0.53
CA PRO A 66 -17.59 19.55 -0.95
C PRO A 66 -16.13 19.10 -0.77
N GLU A 67 -15.25 19.55 -1.66
CA GLU A 67 -13.84 19.12 -1.67
C GLU A 67 -13.12 19.38 -0.34
N GLU A 68 -13.40 20.53 0.30
CA GLU A 68 -12.78 20.89 1.58
C GLU A 68 -13.22 19.96 2.72
N GLU A 69 -14.49 19.53 2.74
CA GLU A 69 -14.98 18.56 3.73
C GLU A 69 -14.35 17.18 3.52
N ARG A 70 -14.22 16.76 2.26
CA ARG A 70 -13.53 15.50 1.93
C ARG A 70 -12.06 15.53 2.35
N LYS A 71 -11.36 16.63 2.07
CA LYS A 71 -9.95 16.80 2.49
C LYS A 71 -9.82 16.74 4.01
N ALA A 72 -10.67 17.44 4.75
CA ALA A 72 -10.64 17.44 6.22
C ALA A 72 -10.89 16.03 6.80
N SER A 73 -11.81 15.27 6.21
CA SER A 73 -12.12 13.90 6.65
C SER A 73 -11.01 12.91 6.36
N LEU A 74 -10.15 13.19 5.38
CA LEU A 74 -9.06 12.31 4.98
C LEU A 74 -7.70 12.68 5.60
N GLU A 75 -7.71 13.64 6.53
CA GLU A 75 -6.49 13.99 7.29
C GLU A 75 -6.14 12.88 8.28
N GLY A 76 -4.88 12.40 8.24
CA GLY A 76 -4.40 11.35 9.13
C GLY A 76 -5.00 9.97 8.86
N ILE A 77 -5.52 9.73 7.66
CA ILE A 77 -6.00 8.43 7.20
C ILE A 77 -4.88 7.73 6.44
N ASP A 78 -4.57 6.48 6.82
CA ASP A 78 -3.51 5.68 6.21
C ASP A 78 -4.04 4.44 5.46
N ALA A 79 -5.33 4.15 5.55
CA ALA A 79 -5.98 3.15 4.71
C ALA A 79 -7.39 3.59 4.32
N ILE A 80 -7.82 3.19 3.14
CA ILE A 80 -9.17 3.44 2.63
C ILE A 80 -9.79 2.11 2.19
N ILE A 81 -11.08 1.97 2.43
CA ILE A 81 -11.91 0.88 1.89
C ILE A 81 -13.06 1.48 1.08
N SER A 82 -13.47 0.81 0.01
CA SER A 82 -14.61 1.23 -0.81
C SER A 82 -15.14 0.08 -1.66
N ASN A 83 -16.41 0.19 -2.06
CA ASN A 83 -17.05 -0.60 -3.11
C ASN A 83 -17.59 0.29 -4.25
N VAL A 84 -17.21 1.57 -4.28
CA VAL A 84 -17.63 2.49 -5.33
C VAL A 84 -16.91 2.19 -6.64
N GLU A 85 -17.69 2.05 -7.71
CA GLU A 85 -17.20 1.72 -9.05
C GLU A 85 -16.66 2.94 -9.82
N ASP A 86 -15.75 2.65 -10.77
CA ASP A 86 -15.22 3.60 -11.76
C ASP A 86 -14.51 4.82 -11.15
N PHE A 87 -13.99 4.70 -9.92
CA PHE A 87 -13.24 5.74 -9.23
C PHE A 87 -11.82 5.28 -8.92
N ILE A 88 -10.82 6.13 -9.10
CA ILE A 88 -9.44 5.83 -8.75
C ILE A 88 -9.25 6.06 -7.25
N PHE A 89 -9.03 5.01 -6.48
CA PHE A 89 -8.68 5.10 -5.07
C PHE A 89 -7.24 4.66 -4.86
N GLY A 90 -6.51 5.31 -3.95
CA GLY A 90 -5.15 4.90 -3.68
C GLY A 90 -4.56 5.51 -2.42
N ILE A 91 -3.34 5.08 -2.14
CA ILE A 91 -2.47 5.59 -1.08
C ILE A 91 -1.10 5.96 -1.67
N SER A 92 -0.39 6.86 -1.02
CA SER A 92 0.89 7.38 -1.48
C SER A 92 2.04 6.72 -0.73
N THR A 93 3.06 6.25 -1.45
CA THR A 93 4.25 5.67 -0.84
C THR A 93 5.56 6.20 -1.43
N ALA A 94 6.62 6.08 -0.66
CA ALA A 94 8.02 6.06 -1.06
C ALA A 94 8.74 5.27 0.04
N ASP A 95 9.04 4.00 -0.23
CA ASP A 95 9.56 2.95 0.66
C ASP A 95 8.54 2.21 1.52
N CYS A 96 7.54 2.88 2.11
CA CYS A 96 6.48 2.19 2.86
C CYS A 96 5.74 1.19 1.97
N ILE A 97 5.25 0.10 2.58
CA ILE A 97 4.64 -1.01 1.84
C ILE A 97 3.19 -0.68 1.49
N PRO A 98 2.83 -0.62 0.20
CA PRO A 98 1.43 -0.55 -0.20
C PRO A 98 0.83 -1.95 -0.19
N VAL A 99 -0.35 -2.10 0.39
CA VAL A 99 -1.12 -3.34 0.35
C VAL A 99 -2.49 -3.05 -0.25
N ILE A 100 -2.88 -3.81 -1.26
CA ILE A 100 -4.20 -3.75 -1.89
C ILE A 100 -4.89 -5.07 -1.60
N VAL A 101 -6.12 -5.03 -1.09
CA VAL A 101 -6.96 -6.20 -0.86
C VAL A 101 -8.23 -6.03 -1.66
N TYR A 102 -8.68 -7.10 -2.31
CA TYR A 102 -9.93 -7.15 -3.04
C TYR A 102 -10.79 -8.34 -2.63
N ASP A 103 -12.05 -8.07 -2.37
CA ASP A 103 -13.11 -9.04 -2.16
C ASP A 103 -13.91 -9.18 -3.46
N PRO A 104 -13.72 -10.27 -4.21
CA PRO A 104 -14.42 -10.48 -5.48
C PRO A 104 -15.91 -10.83 -5.32
N VAL A 105 -16.36 -11.22 -4.12
CA VAL A 105 -17.74 -11.58 -3.84
C VAL A 105 -18.59 -10.33 -3.64
N HIS A 106 -18.08 -9.38 -2.84
CA HIS A 106 -18.81 -8.15 -2.50
C HIS A 106 -18.35 -6.94 -3.33
N HIS A 107 -17.42 -7.14 -4.29
CA HIS A 107 -16.84 -6.07 -5.11
C HIS A 107 -16.34 -4.89 -4.27
N ALA A 108 -15.59 -5.20 -3.20
CA ALA A 108 -15.04 -4.21 -2.28
C ALA A 108 -13.52 -4.33 -2.23
N ALA A 109 -12.84 -3.20 -2.04
CA ALA A 109 -11.38 -3.21 -1.98
C ALA A 109 -10.84 -2.26 -0.91
N ALA A 110 -9.59 -2.50 -0.51
CA ALA A 110 -8.81 -1.65 0.36
C ALA A 110 -7.49 -1.24 -0.31
N ALA A 111 -7.06 0.00 -0.08
CA ALA A 111 -5.68 0.45 -0.32
C ALA A 111 -5.08 0.90 1.02
N ILE A 112 -3.96 0.30 1.41
CA ILE A 112 -3.41 0.37 2.76
C ILE A 112 -1.96 0.84 2.69
N HIS A 113 -1.63 1.92 3.39
CA HIS A 113 -0.27 2.40 3.60
C HIS A 113 0.34 1.74 4.84
N ALA A 114 1.07 0.65 4.62
CA ALA A 114 1.72 -0.09 5.69
C ALA A 114 3.19 0.33 5.87
N GLY A 115 3.42 1.57 6.33
CA GLY A 115 4.71 1.97 6.90
C GLY A 115 4.94 1.22 8.23
N TRP A 116 6.20 1.20 8.75
CA TRP A 116 6.51 0.40 9.95
C TRP A 116 5.61 0.73 11.15
N LYS A 117 5.26 2.01 11.38
CA LYS A 117 4.36 2.41 12.48
C LYS A 117 2.93 1.86 12.31
N GLY A 118 2.39 1.93 11.09
CA GLY A 118 1.09 1.34 10.77
C GLY A 118 1.11 -0.18 10.84
N THR A 119 2.21 -0.81 10.39
CA THR A 119 2.40 -2.27 10.46
C THR A 119 2.44 -2.76 11.91
N VAL A 120 3.20 -2.09 12.80
CA VAL A 120 3.22 -2.37 14.25
C VAL A 120 1.83 -2.30 14.85
N LYS A 121 1.03 -1.30 14.45
CA LYS A 121 -0.35 -1.10 14.90
C LYS A 121 -1.39 -1.96 14.16
N ARG A 122 -0.93 -2.90 13.32
CA ARG A 122 -1.75 -3.86 12.60
C ARG A 122 -2.76 -3.22 11.64
N ILE A 123 -2.32 -2.21 10.86
CA ILE A 123 -3.20 -1.49 9.93
C ILE A 123 -3.82 -2.42 8.87
N VAL A 124 -3.10 -3.45 8.40
CA VAL A 124 -3.63 -4.44 7.45
C VAL A 124 -4.77 -5.23 8.09
N GLU A 125 -4.57 -5.69 9.33
CA GLU A 125 -5.60 -6.39 10.10
C GLU A 125 -6.83 -5.52 10.34
N LYS A 126 -6.63 -4.26 10.74
CA LYS A 126 -7.71 -3.28 10.97
C LYS A 126 -8.49 -3.00 9.69
N SER A 127 -7.79 -2.89 8.56
CA SER A 127 -8.44 -2.65 7.27
C SER A 127 -9.32 -3.83 6.86
N LEU A 128 -8.82 -5.05 7.00
CA LEU A 128 -9.58 -6.24 6.64
C LEU A 128 -10.76 -6.48 7.59
N LYS A 129 -10.59 -6.24 8.90
CA LYS A 129 -11.70 -6.23 9.86
C LYS A 129 -12.76 -5.20 9.50
N LYS A 130 -12.33 -4.00 9.10
CA LYS A 130 -13.26 -2.96 8.64
C LYS A 130 -14.04 -3.39 7.39
N MET A 131 -13.39 -4.10 6.43
CA MET A 131 -14.08 -4.69 5.29
C MET A 131 -15.09 -5.77 5.72
N GLN A 132 -14.74 -6.63 6.68
CA GLN A 132 -15.67 -7.63 7.23
C GLN A 132 -16.90 -6.97 7.85
N GLU A 133 -16.71 -5.93 8.66
CA GLU A 133 -17.79 -5.20 9.31
C GLU A 133 -18.68 -4.41 8.34
N THR A 134 -18.10 -3.91 7.23
CA THR A 134 -18.77 -3.00 6.30
C THR A 134 -19.42 -3.72 5.11
N PHE A 135 -18.75 -4.75 4.59
CA PHE A 135 -19.12 -5.43 3.36
C PHE A 135 -19.39 -6.93 3.55
N GLU A 136 -19.32 -7.44 4.79
CA GLU A 136 -19.40 -8.87 5.10
C GLU A 136 -18.28 -9.70 4.44
N THR A 137 -17.14 -9.06 4.15
CA THR A 137 -15.98 -9.68 3.50
C THR A 137 -15.52 -10.93 4.22
N ASN A 138 -15.36 -12.03 3.49
CA ASN A 138 -14.69 -13.23 3.98
C ASN A 138 -13.21 -13.22 3.56
N PRO A 139 -12.24 -13.12 4.48
CA PRO A 139 -10.82 -13.08 4.14
C PRO A 139 -10.33 -14.27 3.30
N ALA A 140 -10.93 -15.45 3.47
CA ALA A 140 -10.55 -16.65 2.72
C ALA A 140 -10.85 -16.53 1.21
N GLU A 141 -11.76 -15.64 0.82
CA GLU A 141 -12.14 -15.37 -0.57
C GLU A 141 -11.40 -14.17 -1.16
N CYS A 142 -10.70 -13.41 -0.32
CA CYS A 142 -9.94 -12.24 -0.77
C CYS A 142 -8.71 -12.60 -1.57
N VAL A 143 -8.35 -11.69 -2.47
CA VAL A 143 -7.06 -11.65 -3.16
C VAL A 143 -6.32 -10.36 -2.77
N ALA A 144 -5.00 -10.41 -2.70
CA ALA A 144 -4.21 -9.28 -2.24
C ALA A 144 -2.93 -9.09 -3.05
N ALA A 145 -2.50 -7.84 -3.19
CA ALA A 145 -1.18 -7.49 -3.71
C ALA A 145 -0.41 -6.66 -2.67
N ILE A 146 0.83 -7.06 -2.40
CA ILE A 146 1.82 -6.29 -1.65
C ILE A 146 2.76 -5.69 -2.68
N GLY A 147 2.67 -4.39 -2.89
CA GLY A 147 3.35 -3.69 -3.99
C GLY A 147 4.81 -3.34 -3.69
N PRO A 148 5.45 -2.58 -4.61
CA PRO A 148 6.82 -2.09 -4.45
C PRO A 148 7.00 -1.30 -3.15
N GLY A 149 8.05 -1.65 -2.42
CA GLY A 149 8.44 -1.00 -1.17
C GLY A 149 9.88 -1.34 -0.83
N ILE A 150 10.42 -0.80 0.24
CA ILE A 150 11.78 -1.07 0.66
C ILE A 150 11.94 -2.54 1.07
N SER A 151 13.03 -3.19 0.61
CA SER A 151 13.31 -4.60 0.93
C SER A 151 13.97 -4.77 2.30
N LEU A 152 14.07 -6.03 2.76
CA LEU A 152 14.84 -6.40 3.95
C LEU A 152 16.27 -5.84 3.89
N GLU A 153 16.95 -6.01 2.76
CA GLU A 153 18.35 -5.59 2.58
C GLU A 153 18.52 -4.08 2.70
N SER A 154 17.50 -3.33 2.33
CA SER A 154 17.55 -1.86 2.27
C SER A 154 16.90 -1.17 3.47
N PHE A 155 16.07 -1.86 4.25
CA PHE A 155 15.36 -1.30 5.39
C PHE A 155 16.16 -1.43 6.70
N GLU A 156 17.31 -0.75 6.75
CA GLU A 156 18.08 -0.55 7.99
C GLU A 156 17.30 0.31 8.97
N VAL A 157 17.17 -0.15 10.22
CA VAL A 157 16.46 0.53 11.31
C VAL A 157 17.26 0.51 12.61
N GLY A 158 16.87 1.35 13.56
CA GLY A 158 17.37 1.26 14.94
C GLY A 158 16.71 0.10 15.71
N ASP A 159 17.33 -0.30 16.82
CA ASP A 159 16.82 -1.40 17.65
C ASP A 159 15.44 -1.09 18.23
N GLU A 160 15.14 0.19 18.46
CA GLU A 160 13.83 0.66 18.95
C GLU A 160 12.67 0.29 18.02
N VAL A 161 12.92 0.12 16.72
CA VAL A 161 11.90 -0.33 15.78
C VAL A 161 11.63 -1.82 15.97
N GLY A 162 12.68 -2.64 16.14
CA GLY A 162 12.52 -4.07 16.46
C GLY A 162 11.79 -4.28 17.78
N GLU A 163 12.16 -3.51 18.82
CA GLU A 163 11.50 -3.52 20.11
C GLU A 163 10.02 -3.17 20.01
N ALA A 164 9.65 -2.19 19.16
CA ALA A 164 8.26 -1.83 18.94
C ALA A 164 7.44 -3.01 18.37
N PHE A 165 8.01 -3.79 17.44
CA PHE A 165 7.37 -4.99 16.91
C PHE A 165 7.22 -6.09 17.97
N THR A 166 8.29 -6.40 18.72
CA THR A 166 8.24 -7.44 19.75
C THR A 166 7.31 -7.09 20.91
N ASN A 167 7.25 -5.83 21.31
CA ASN A 167 6.33 -5.36 22.35
C ASN A 167 4.85 -5.51 21.95
N GLU A 168 4.56 -5.43 20.65
CA GLU A 168 3.21 -5.68 20.09
C GLU A 168 2.98 -7.16 19.71
N GLY A 169 3.87 -8.06 20.14
CA GLY A 169 3.72 -9.50 19.97
C GLY A 169 4.02 -10.04 18.58
N PHE A 170 4.82 -9.32 17.78
CA PHE A 170 5.31 -9.86 16.51
C PHE A 170 6.55 -10.73 16.76
N GLU A 171 6.57 -11.90 16.14
CA GLU A 171 7.77 -12.72 15.99
C GLU A 171 8.56 -12.21 14.79
N ILE A 172 9.71 -11.56 15.06
CA ILE A 172 10.50 -10.90 14.01
C ILE A 172 11.79 -11.65 13.63
N GLU A 173 12.11 -12.75 14.29
CA GLU A 173 13.37 -13.49 14.12
C GLU A 173 13.59 -13.90 12.67
N ASP A 174 12.55 -14.46 12.03
CA ASP A 174 12.60 -14.95 10.63
C ASP A 174 12.42 -13.85 9.57
N VAL A 175 12.03 -12.65 9.99
CA VAL A 175 11.77 -11.48 9.10
C VAL A 175 12.71 -10.32 9.40
N SER A 176 13.77 -10.60 10.13
CA SER A 176 14.82 -9.62 10.47
C SER A 176 16.20 -10.21 10.23
N SER A 177 17.16 -9.34 10.06
CA SER A 177 18.58 -9.71 9.97
C SER A 177 19.46 -8.57 10.48
N ARG A 178 20.61 -8.93 11.06
CA ARG A 178 21.64 -7.93 11.37
C ARG A 178 22.69 -7.90 10.29
N MET A 179 22.67 -6.84 9.49
CA MET A 179 23.56 -6.64 8.34
C MET A 179 24.55 -5.50 8.60
N PRO A 180 25.68 -5.45 7.85
CA PRO A 180 26.58 -4.31 7.91
C PRO A 180 25.85 -3.00 7.65
N ARG A 181 26.23 -1.96 8.38
CA ARG A 181 25.60 -0.65 8.25
C ARG A 181 25.70 -0.12 6.83
N MET A 182 24.56 0.33 6.29
CA MET A 182 24.47 0.82 4.93
C MET A 182 25.02 2.26 4.79
N ASN A 183 25.64 2.52 3.64
CA ASN A 183 25.99 3.88 3.20
C ASN A 183 26.85 4.69 4.18
N VAL A 184 27.77 4.03 4.87
CA VAL A 184 28.82 4.69 5.65
C VAL A 184 30.04 4.93 4.75
N PRO A 185 30.81 6.04 4.95
CA PRO A 185 31.97 6.38 4.12
C PRO A 185 33.07 5.31 4.13
N GLN A 186 33.16 4.52 5.22
CA GLN A 186 34.06 3.38 5.33
C GLN A 186 33.29 2.18 5.90
N PRO A 187 33.55 0.96 5.42
CA PRO A 187 32.99 -0.25 5.99
C PRO A 187 33.28 -0.31 7.50
N THR A 188 32.26 -0.64 8.27
CA THR A 188 32.38 -0.86 9.73
C THR A 188 31.91 -2.28 10.04
N ASP A 189 32.42 -2.86 11.14
CA ASP A 189 31.91 -4.13 11.68
C ASP A 189 30.55 -3.95 12.39
N GLU A 190 30.07 -2.71 12.49
CA GLU A 190 28.77 -2.39 13.10
C GLU A 190 27.64 -2.97 12.26
N LYS A 191 26.86 -3.85 12.85
CA LYS A 191 25.67 -4.42 12.24
C LYS A 191 24.42 -3.71 12.76
N ARG A 192 23.52 -3.39 11.84
CA ARG A 192 22.21 -2.80 12.13
C ARG A 192 21.09 -3.78 11.88
N LEU A 193 19.99 -3.57 12.58
CA LEU A 193 18.77 -4.33 12.34
C LEU A 193 18.16 -3.96 10.99
N HIS A 194 17.74 -4.96 10.25
CA HIS A 194 16.97 -4.83 9.02
C HIS A 194 15.69 -5.65 9.18
N LEU A 195 14.58 -5.15 8.65
CA LEU A 195 13.27 -5.78 8.75
C LEU A 195 12.61 -5.96 7.38
N ASP A 196 11.98 -7.12 7.18
CA ASP A 196 11.13 -7.38 6.02
C ASP A 196 9.68 -6.98 6.28
N LEU A 197 9.36 -5.72 6.00
CA LEU A 197 8.00 -5.21 6.17
C LEU A 197 7.00 -5.87 5.20
N LYS A 198 7.44 -6.35 4.02
CA LYS A 198 6.55 -7.05 3.08
C LYS A 198 6.11 -8.36 3.68
N GLU A 199 7.05 -9.15 4.19
CA GLU A 199 6.74 -10.44 4.81
C GLU A 199 5.93 -10.26 6.10
N ILE A 200 6.21 -9.25 6.93
CA ILE A 200 5.40 -8.96 8.12
C ILE A 200 3.95 -8.68 7.74
N ASN A 201 3.69 -7.85 6.73
CA ASN A 201 2.33 -7.55 6.29
C ASN A 201 1.67 -8.76 5.59
N ARG A 202 2.45 -9.59 4.87
CA ARG A 202 1.97 -10.86 4.32
C ARG A 202 1.51 -11.81 5.43
N ARG A 203 2.26 -11.93 6.52
CA ARG A 203 1.88 -12.75 7.69
C ARG A 203 0.60 -12.24 8.35
N GLN A 204 0.36 -10.93 8.40
CA GLN A 204 -0.92 -10.38 8.86
C GLN A 204 -2.08 -10.86 7.98
N LEU A 205 -1.96 -10.80 6.65
CA LEU A 205 -3.00 -11.31 5.74
C LEU A 205 -3.27 -12.80 5.94
N LEU A 206 -2.21 -13.60 6.05
CA LEU A 206 -2.32 -15.05 6.30
C LEU A 206 -3.02 -15.37 7.63
N SER A 207 -2.68 -14.65 8.70
CA SER A 207 -3.28 -14.86 10.03
C SER A 207 -4.77 -14.54 10.07
N LEU A 208 -5.25 -13.72 9.15
CA LEU A 208 -6.67 -13.39 8.99
C LEU A 208 -7.43 -14.36 8.09
N GLY A 209 -6.72 -15.31 7.44
CA GLY A 209 -7.32 -16.33 6.60
C GLY A 209 -7.21 -16.09 5.09
N VAL A 210 -6.55 -15.03 4.63
CA VAL A 210 -6.24 -14.87 3.19
C VAL A 210 -5.27 -16.00 2.81
N THR A 211 -5.60 -16.76 1.77
CA THR A 211 -4.78 -17.91 1.38
C THR A 211 -3.49 -17.48 0.69
N ALA A 212 -2.41 -18.23 0.90
CA ALA A 212 -1.07 -17.86 0.41
C ALA A 212 -1.00 -17.69 -1.12
N GLN A 213 -1.73 -18.52 -1.86
CA GLN A 213 -1.81 -18.44 -3.33
C GLN A 213 -2.57 -17.19 -3.83
N ASN A 214 -3.34 -16.55 -2.97
CA ASN A 214 -4.10 -15.34 -3.27
C ASN A 214 -3.34 -14.06 -2.89
N ILE A 215 -2.07 -14.17 -2.48
CA ILE A 215 -1.25 -13.02 -2.11
C ILE A 215 -0.09 -12.90 -3.08
N GLU A 216 -0.14 -11.91 -3.95
CA GLU A 216 0.98 -11.51 -4.81
C GLU A 216 1.92 -10.57 -4.03
N VAL A 217 3.23 -10.83 -4.05
CA VAL A 217 4.23 -9.97 -3.41
C VAL A 217 5.22 -9.46 -4.45
N SER A 218 5.28 -8.15 -4.61
CA SER A 218 6.24 -7.53 -5.52
C SER A 218 7.69 -7.74 -5.05
N PRO A 219 8.59 -8.24 -5.89
CA PRO A 219 10.01 -8.36 -5.56
C PRO A 219 10.75 -7.02 -5.61
N ILE A 220 10.10 -5.95 -6.06
CA ILE A 220 10.75 -4.65 -6.32
C ILE A 220 11.11 -3.96 -5.01
N ASP A 221 12.40 -3.62 -4.88
CA ASP A 221 12.92 -2.75 -3.83
C ASP A 221 12.96 -1.29 -4.32
N THR A 222 12.14 -0.42 -3.74
CA THR A 222 12.08 0.99 -4.14
C THR A 222 13.38 1.75 -3.88
N TYR A 223 14.23 1.28 -2.96
CA TYR A 223 15.51 1.90 -2.67
C TYR A 223 16.53 1.69 -3.80
N THR A 224 16.57 0.50 -4.38
CA THR A 224 17.54 0.13 -5.44
C THR A 224 16.99 0.35 -6.85
N ASP A 225 15.67 0.29 -7.04
CA ASP A 225 15.03 0.49 -8.34
C ASP A 225 14.72 1.97 -8.57
N GLU A 226 15.48 2.60 -9.47
CA GLU A 226 15.35 4.03 -9.78
C GLU A 226 14.05 4.42 -10.48
N ARG A 227 13.26 3.45 -10.97
CA ARG A 227 11.91 3.72 -11.50
C ARG A 227 10.96 4.23 -10.41
N PHE A 228 11.27 3.99 -9.13
CA PHE A 228 10.42 4.37 -8.00
C PHE A 228 11.06 5.48 -7.15
N PHE A 229 10.20 6.26 -6.48
CA PHE A 229 10.66 7.18 -5.45
C PHE A 229 11.01 6.39 -4.18
N SER A 230 12.11 6.81 -3.53
CA SER A 230 12.54 6.25 -2.25
C SER A 230 12.89 7.38 -1.28
N ALA A 231 12.17 7.45 -0.17
CA ALA A 231 12.44 8.40 0.89
C ALA A 231 13.84 8.18 1.49
N ARG A 232 14.26 6.92 1.65
CA ARG A 232 15.58 6.53 2.15
C ARG A 232 16.70 7.00 1.22
N ARG A 233 16.56 6.81 -0.09
CA ARG A 233 17.55 7.23 -1.09
C ARG A 233 17.63 8.75 -1.19
N GLU A 234 16.50 9.42 -1.20
CA GLU A 234 16.44 10.86 -1.47
C GLU A 234 16.80 11.72 -0.26
N GLN A 235 16.53 11.26 0.97
CA GLN A 235 17.05 11.88 2.20
C GLN A 235 18.57 11.99 2.20
N LYS A 236 19.28 10.98 1.69
CA LYS A 236 20.75 10.97 1.60
C LYS A 236 21.28 11.93 0.53
N GLY A 237 20.54 12.11 -0.57
CA GLY A 237 20.89 13.02 -1.65
C GLY A 237 20.46 14.48 -1.42
N ASN A 238 19.78 14.78 -0.31
CA ASN A 238 19.16 16.08 -0.04
C ASN A 238 18.25 16.54 -1.20
N ILE A 239 17.58 15.59 -1.85
CA ILE A 239 16.66 15.81 -2.99
C ILE A 239 15.23 15.71 -2.46
N LYS A 240 14.34 16.58 -2.98
CA LYS A 240 12.91 16.53 -2.63
C LYS A 240 12.31 15.19 -3.08
N CYS A 241 11.84 14.39 -2.12
CA CYS A 241 11.23 13.10 -2.39
C CYS A 241 9.85 13.27 -3.02
N GLY A 242 9.65 12.64 -4.20
CA GLY A 242 8.33 12.42 -4.76
C GLY A 242 7.58 11.27 -4.06
N ARG A 243 6.40 10.97 -4.58
CA ARG A 243 5.58 9.82 -4.13
C ARG A 243 5.01 9.12 -5.35
N ILE A 244 4.86 7.80 -5.24
CA ILE A 244 4.04 6.98 -6.13
C ILE A 244 2.65 6.80 -5.52
N LEU A 245 1.69 6.39 -6.34
CA LEU A 245 0.34 6.01 -5.92
C LEU A 245 0.16 4.50 -6.14
N SER A 246 -0.26 3.81 -5.10
CA SER A 246 -0.75 2.43 -5.20
C SER A 246 -2.24 2.42 -4.94
N GLY A 247 -3.02 1.79 -5.81
CA GLY A 247 -4.45 1.93 -5.72
C GLY A 247 -5.23 0.95 -6.57
N PHE A 248 -6.53 1.20 -6.65
CA PHE A 248 -7.46 0.35 -7.37
C PHE A 248 -8.58 1.15 -8.05
N ILE A 249 -9.22 0.48 -9.01
CA ILE A 249 -10.51 0.85 -9.60
C ILE A 249 -11.38 -0.39 -9.59
N ILE A 250 -12.53 -0.32 -8.92
CA ILE A 250 -13.55 -1.38 -8.99
C ILE A 250 -14.34 -1.18 -10.28
N ARG A 251 -14.59 -2.28 -10.99
CA ARG A 251 -15.31 -2.28 -12.25
C ARG A 251 -16.51 -3.20 -12.16
N ASN A 252 -17.55 -2.88 -12.92
CA ASN A 252 -18.62 -3.84 -13.12
C ASN A 252 -18.08 -5.09 -13.85
N PRO A 253 -18.12 -6.28 -13.26
CA PRO A 253 -17.55 -7.50 -13.83
C PRO A 253 -18.28 -8.03 -15.08
N GLN A 254 -19.44 -7.48 -15.40
CA GLN A 254 -20.26 -7.89 -16.58
C GLN A 254 -19.85 -7.17 -17.88
N MET A 255 -18.75 -6.41 -17.83
CA MET A 255 -18.27 -5.64 -18.99
C MET A 255 -16.86 -6.02 -19.43
#